data_9e8a5ecad910b8d4dd86d837730039fc
#
_entry.id   9e8a5ecad910b8d4dd86d837730039fc
#
_cell.length_a   1.000
_cell.length_b   1.000
_cell.length_c   1.000
_cell.angle_alpha   90.00
_cell.angle_beta   90.00
_cell.angle_gamma   90.00
#
_symmetry.space_group_name_H-M   'P 1'
#
loop_
_entity.id
_entity.type
_entity.pdbx_description
1 polymer ?
#
loop_
_entity_poly.entity_id
_entity_poly.type
_entity_poly.pdbx_seq_one_letter_code
_entity_poly.pdbx_strand_id
1 'polypeptide(L)'
;MNSAVLITYDQDDVIKEALALCDSAGYKVEQIVKQDFLRKARFGISGGKIEDLKDIVANSKPDVIIFDEVLKPSQNYNIASELKMEIL
;
A
#
# COMPACT_ATOMS: atom_id res chain seq x y z
N MET A 1 -15.43 1.97 -9.94
CA MET A 1 -14.16 1.30 -9.60
C MET A 1 -13.58 1.98 -8.37
N ASN A 2 -13.23 1.20 -7.36
CA ASN A 2 -12.67 1.75 -6.12
C ASN A 2 -11.23 2.22 -6.35
N SER A 3 -10.88 3.34 -5.74
CA SER A 3 -9.51 3.85 -5.82
C SER A 3 -8.62 3.20 -4.78
N ALA A 4 -7.35 3.02 -5.12
CA ALA A 4 -6.38 2.36 -4.27
C ALA A 4 -5.01 3.03 -4.32
N VAL A 5 -4.29 2.96 -3.22
CA VAL A 5 -2.85 3.22 -3.17
C VAL A 5 -2.17 1.86 -3.08
N LEU A 6 -1.25 1.60 -3.99
CA LEU A 6 -0.50 0.35 -4.06
C LEU A 6 0.87 0.53 -3.44
N ILE A 7 1.22 -0.33 -2.49
CA ILE A 7 2.55 -0.37 -1.89
C ILE A 7 3.23 -1.64 -2.38
N THR A 8 4.34 -1.50 -3.08
CA THR A 8 5.04 -2.62 -3.72
C THR A 8 6.54 -2.41 -3.75
N TYR A 9 7.27 -3.37 -4.26
CA TYR A 9 8.72 -3.27 -4.42
C TYR A 9 9.08 -2.44 -5.64
N ASP A 10 10.23 -1.77 -5.59
CA ASP A 10 10.71 -0.92 -6.68
C ASP A 10 11.38 -1.76 -7.78
N GLN A 11 10.58 -2.57 -8.46
CA GLN A 11 10.99 -3.41 -9.58
C GLN A 11 9.89 -3.38 -10.63
N ASP A 12 10.24 -3.08 -11.87
CA ASP A 12 9.26 -2.85 -12.95
C ASP A 12 8.34 -4.04 -13.20
N ASP A 13 8.88 -5.25 -13.21
CA ASP A 13 8.11 -6.47 -13.44
C ASP A 13 7.13 -6.75 -12.29
N VAL A 14 7.56 -6.51 -11.06
CA VAL A 14 6.72 -6.65 -9.86
C VAL A 14 5.58 -5.62 -9.90
N ILE A 15 5.90 -4.38 -10.25
CA ILE A 15 4.90 -3.31 -10.35
C ILE A 15 3.85 -3.65 -11.42
N LYS A 16 4.27 -4.10 -12.58
CA LYS A 16 3.37 -4.49 -13.67
C LYS A 16 2.40 -5.59 -13.25
N GLU A 17 2.92 -6.62 -12.58
CA GLU A 17 2.10 -7.73 -12.12
C GLU A 17 1.09 -7.26 -11.05
N ALA A 18 1.55 -6.46 -10.11
CA ALA A 18 0.68 -5.93 -9.05
C ALA A 18 -0.42 -5.04 -9.62
N LEU A 19 -0.10 -4.19 -10.59
CA LEU A 19 -1.10 -3.34 -11.26
C LEU A 19 -2.14 -4.18 -12.01
N ALA A 20 -1.72 -5.23 -12.69
CA ALA A 20 -2.63 -6.12 -13.40
C ALA A 20 -3.57 -6.83 -12.43
N LEU A 21 -3.07 -7.29 -11.28
CA LEU A 21 -3.89 -7.92 -10.25
C LEU A 21 -4.91 -6.95 -9.65
N CYS A 22 -4.49 -5.72 -9.37
CA CYS A 22 -5.40 -4.69 -8.85
C CYS A 22 -6.51 -4.38 -9.85
N ASP A 23 -6.18 -4.23 -11.12
CA ASP A 23 -7.15 -3.97 -12.17
C ASP A 23 -8.17 -5.12 -12.28
N SER A 24 -7.68 -6.36 -12.26
CA SER A 24 -8.54 -7.54 -12.30
C SER A 24 -9.48 -7.64 -11.11
N ALA A 25 -9.07 -7.11 -9.95
CA ALA A 25 -9.89 -7.09 -8.75
C ALA A 25 -10.87 -5.90 -8.70
N GLY A 26 -10.84 -5.02 -9.68
CA GLY A 26 -11.74 -3.88 -9.76
C GLY A 26 -11.24 -2.63 -9.03
N TYR A 27 -9.94 -2.52 -8.80
CA TYR A 27 -9.35 -1.34 -8.17
C TYR A 27 -8.58 -0.48 -9.17
N LYS A 28 -8.79 0.83 -9.08
CA LYS A 28 -8.02 1.79 -9.85
C LYS A 28 -6.87 2.30 -8.98
N VAL A 29 -5.64 1.98 -9.35
CA VAL A 29 -4.45 2.43 -8.62
C VAL A 29 -4.16 3.88 -9.00
N GLU A 30 -4.28 4.79 -8.05
CA GLU A 30 -4.03 6.22 -8.26
C GLU A 30 -2.63 6.63 -7.88
N GLN A 31 -2.00 5.88 -6.96
CA GLN A 31 -0.66 6.19 -6.47
C GLN A 31 0.08 4.89 -6.17
N ILE A 32 1.37 4.88 -6.48
CA ILE A 32 2.24 3.74 -6.18
C ILE A 32 3.31 4.20 -5.20
N VAL A 33 3.44 3.48 -4.09
CA VAL A 33 4.51 3.70 -3.12
C VAL A 33 5.51 2.56 -3.28
N LYS A 34 6.74 2.88 -3.66
CA LYS A 34 7.77 1.90 -3.95
C LYS A 34 8.70 1.71 -2.76
N GLN A 35 9.01 0.48 -2.44
CA GLN A 35 9.90 0.12 -1.34
C GLN A 35 10.86 -0.98 -1.75
N ASP A 36 12.07 -0.93 -1.20
CA ASP A 36 13.05 -2.00 -1.41
C ASP A 36 12.80 -3.19 -0.50
N PHE A 37 12.23 -2.95 0.69
CA PHE A 37 12.09 -3.97 1.70
C PHE A 37 10.93 -3.68 2.65
N LEU A 38 9.97 -4.61 2.74
CA LEU A 38 8.74 -4.40 3.52
C LEU A 38 8.65 -5.20 4.82
N ARG A 39 9.48 -6.25 4.99
CA ARG A 39 9.22 -7.31 5.98
C ARG A 39 9.48 -6.96 7.44
N LYS A 40 10.48 -6.13 7.74
CA LYS A 40 10.97 -5.95 9.11
C LYS A 40 10.49 -4.69 9.80
N ALA A 41 9.76 -3.85 9.10
CA ALA A 41 9.25 -2.63 9.69
C ALA A 41 7.98 -2.90 10.51
N ARG A 42 7.76 -2.10 11.54
CA ARG A 42 6.55 -2.18 12.37
C ARG A 42 5.27 -2.14 11.56
N PHE A 43 5.24 -1.34 10.50
CA PHE A 43 4.08 -1.14 9.64
C PHE A 43 4.17 -1.92 8.33
N GLY A 44 5.22 -2.73 8.13
CA GLY A 44 5.51 -3.31 6.84
C GLY A 44 6.16 -2.34 5.86
N ILE A 45 6.41 -1.12 6.27
CA ILE A 45 7.11 -0.07 5.50
C ILE A 45 8.00 0.72 6.44
N SER A 46 8.96 1.49 5.89
CA SER A 46 9.85 2.30 6.72
C SER A 46 9.10 3.47 7.37
N GLY A 47 9.61 3.97 8.51
CA GLY A 47 8.98 5.05 9.25
C GLY A 47 8.79 6.32 8.43
N GLY A 48 9.76 6.67 7.58
CA GLY A 48 9.65 7.83 6.70
C GLY A 48 8.55 7.67 5.66
N LYS A 49 8.35 6.46 5.18
CA LYS A 49 7.28 6.16 4.21
C LYS A 49 5.90 6.21 4.81
N ILE A 50 5.74 5.91 6.10
CA ILE A 50 4.42 6.01 6.73
C ILE A 50 3.93 7.46 6.75
N GLU A 51 4.82 8.42 6.95
CA GLU A 51 4.45 9.84 6.89
C GLU A 51 4.08 10.27 5.47
N ASP A 52 4.84 9.82 4.47
CA ASP A 52 4.51 10.06 3.07
C ASP A 52 3.15 9.46 2.73
N LEU A 53 2.87 8.27 3.22
CA LEU A 53 1.60 7.59 2.98
C LEU A 53 0.43 8.32 3.63
N LYS A 54 0.62 8.89 4.82
CA LYS A 54 -0.40 9.74 5.46
C LYS A 54 -0.74 10.94 4.58
N ASP A 55 0.26 11.59 4.00
CA ASP A 55 0.04 12.73 3.11
C ASP A 55 -0.71 12.31 1.85
N ILE A 56 -0.34 11.18 1.26
CA ILE A 56 -1.01 10.64 0.07
C ILE A 56 -2.48 10.33 0.38
N VAL A 57 -2.75 9.68 1.50
CA VAL A 57 -4.12 9.36 1.92
C VAL A 57 -4.94 10.63 2.15
N ALA A 58 -4.34 11.64 2.78
CA ALA A 58 -5.02 12.92 3.04
C ALA A 58 -5.38 13.66 1.76
N ASN A 59 -4.50 13.60 0.73
CA ASN A 59 -4.68 14.33 -0.51
C ASN A 59 -5.52 13.56 -1.54
N SER A 60 -5.29 12.26 -1.68
CA SER A 60 -5.95 11.43 -2.71
C SER A 60 -7.24 10.78 -2.22
N LYS A 61 -7.39 10.60 -0.92
CA LYS A 61 -8.55 9.95 -0.29
C LYS A 61 -8.93 8.64 -0.98
N PRO A 62 -7.98 7.68 -1.06
CA PRO A 62 -8.27 6.40 -1.69
C PRO A 62 -9.24 5.59 -0.85
N ASP A 63 -9.94 4.64 -1.48
CA ASP A 63 -10.86 3.76 -0.77
C ASP A 63 -10.13 2.69 0.05
N VAL A 64 -9.00 2.19 -0.46
CA VAL A 64 -8.21 1.15 0.21
C VAL A 64 -6.72 1.36 -0.05
N ILE A 65 -5.92 0.69 0.77
CA ILE A 65 -4.48 0.56 0.55
C ILE A 65 -4.19 -0.91 0.28
N ILE A 66 -3.47 -1.20 -0.79
CA ILE A 66 -3.12 -2.56 -1.20
C ILE A 66 -1.63 -2.76 -1.02
N PHE A 67 -1.25 -3.77 -0.24
CA PHE A 67 0.15 -4.20 -0.11
C PHE A 67 0.41 -5.39 -1.02
N ASP A 68 1.44 -5.29 -1.84
CA ASP A 68 1.91 -6.40 -2.65
C ASP A 68 2.91 -7.23 -1.84
N GLU A 69 2.49 -7.63 -0.66
CA GLU A 69 3.24 -8.46 0.27
C GLU A 69 2.30 -8.97 1.35
N VAL A 70 2.58 -10.15 1.88
CA VAL A 70 1.80 -10.68 2.99
C VAL A 70 2.26 -10.02 4.29
N LEU A 71 1.38 -9.26 4.91
CA LEU A 71 1.65 -8.62 6.19
C LEU A 71 1.31 -9.55 7.35
N LYS A 72 2.11 -9.48 8.41
CA LYS A 72 1.74 -10.11 9.68
C LYS A 72 0.50 -9.39 10.24
N PRO A 73 -0.37 -10.09 11.01
CA PRO A 73 -1.54 -9.44 11.60
C PRO A 73 -1.22 -8.16 12.39
N SER A 74 -0.11 -8.15 13.12
CA SER A 74 0.33 -6.97 13.87
C SER A 74 0.68 -5.79 12.96
N GLN A 75 1.31 -6.06 11.82
CA GLN A 75 1.65 -5.02 10.84
C GLN A 75 0.40 -4.46 10.21
N ASN A 76 -0.52 -5.30 9.80
CA ASN A 76 -1.80 -4.89 9.23
C ASN A 76 -2.56 -4.01 10.22
N TYR A 77 -2.67 -4.44 11.46
CA TYR A 77 -3.36 -3.68 12.52
C TYR A 77 -2.70 -2.32 12.73
N ASN A 78 -1.38 -2.27 12.82
CA ASN A 78 -0.65 -1.03 13.07
C ASN A 78 -0.86 -0.02 11.95
N ILE A 79 -0.75 -0.43 10.70
CA ILE A 79 -0.89 0.47 9.58
C ILE A 79 -2.34 0.91 9.39
N ALA A 80 -3.29 0.00 9.54
CA ALA A 80 -4.72 0.33 9.46
C ALA A 80 -5.11 1.34 10.54
N SER A 81 -4.62 1.16 11.76
CA SER A 81 -4.90 2.07 12.87
C SER A 81 -4.27 3.44 12.65
N GLU A 82 -3.04 3.49 12.15
CA GLU A 82 -2.31 4.73 11.93
C GLU A 82 -2.93 5.56 10.80
N LEU A 83 -3.36 4.91 9.74
CA LEU A 83 -3.93 5.57 8.57
C LEU A 83 -5.45 5.66 8.61
N LYS A 84 -6.08 4.91 9.50
CA LYS A 84 -7.54 4.81 9.63
C LYS A 84 -8.19 4.38 8.30
N MET A 85 -7.59 3.38 7.66
CA MET A 85 -8.02 2.87 6.36
C MET A 85 -7.98 1.36 6.32
N GLU A 86 -8.77 0.79 5.41
CA GLU A 86 -8.73 -0.64 5.12
C GLU A 86 -7.46 -1.00 4.35
N ILE A 87 -6.80 -2.06 4.79
CA ILE A 87 -5.59 -2.60 4.17
C ILE A 87 -5.93 -3.97 3.59
N LEU A 88 -5.59 -4.15 2.33
CA LEU A 88 -5.80 -5.41 1.63
C LEU A 88 -4.49 -6.13 1.31
#